data_99f6c93841285685c1ec7fd86602c947
#
_entry.id   99f6c93841285685c1ec7fd86602c947
#
_cell.length_a   1.000
_cell.length_b   1.000
_cell.length_c   1.000
_cell.angle_alpha   90.00
_cell.angle_beta   90.00
_cell.angle_gamma   90.00
#
_symmetry.space_group_name_H-M   'P 1'
#
loop_
_entity.id
_entity.type
_entity.pdbx_description
1 polymer ?
#
loop_
_entity_poly.entity_id
_entity_poly.type
_entity_poly.pdbx_seq_one_letter_code
_entity_poly.pdbx_strand_id
1 'polypeptide(L)'
;SYIEDEKSVSVNQTNTDIFSNLDFVGAGTLGLIGAGFPPAQAAVLATDPAFNPLLGLQGIQFLPQFVNFPNTAQDGKSNDDNVDYTFKLAYTLSDTASIYGGVSTGYKATAWNISRDSLPDAIEIAALAAAGTPVGSNTGIGRRYADPEESEVFELGAKIKLSTGYLNIALFDQKIEGFQSNTFIGTGFILANAGSQSTEGFEFDLVMSPTESIDLAISGLFMDPIYDSFPNSSSGDLSGTMPSNISENTISSTITWNWNLNNWDGYLRLSHLYASDAKMLENPSWQAILENAG
;
A
#
# COMPACT_ATOMS: atom_id res chain seq x y z
N SER A 1 20.73 0.03 17.56
CA SER A 1 20.96 1.46 17.27
C SER A 1 19.95 2.34 18.01
N TYR A 2 20.36 3.52 18.47
CA TYR A 2 19.45 4.57 18.91
C TYR A 2 19.17 5.48 17.75
N ILE A 3 17.90 5.81 17.53
CA ILE A 3 17.42 6.68 16.48
C ILE A 3 16.70 7.84 17.15
N GLU A 4 16.99 9.05 16.72
CA GLU A 4 16.26 10.27 17.07
C GLU A 4 15.88 10.96 15.76
N ASP A 5 14.60 11.27 15.61
CA ASP A 5 14.05 11.90 14.42
C ASP A 5 13.26 13.14 14.81
N GLU A 6 13.72 14.30 14.38
CA GLU A 6 13.03 15.58 14.58
C GLU A 6 12.57 16.11 13.22
N LYS A 7 11.25 16.31 13.07
CA LYS A 7 10.66 16.88 11.86
C LYS A 7 9.95 18.17 12.18
N SER A 8 10.14 19.16 11.32
CA SER A 8 9.41 20.42 11.34
C SER A 8 8.80 20.65 9.97
N VAL A 9 7.49 20.83 9.94
CA VAL A 9 6.72 21.00 8.71
C VAL A 9 6.08 22.38 8.72
N SER A 10 6.25 23.11 7.63
CA SER A 10 5.52 24.34 7.37
C SER A 10 4.89 24.24 6.00
N VAL A 11 3.57 24.28 5.95
CA VAL A 11 2.81 24.19 4.70
C VAL A 11 2.00 25.46 4.53
N ASN A 12 2.09 26.07 3.35
CA ASN A 12 1.23 27.17 2.95
C ASN A 12 0.46 26.72 1.71
N GLN A 13 -0.82 26.43 1.89
CA GLN A 13 -1.65 25.89 0.84
C GLN A 13 -2.92 26.72 0.70
N THR A 14 -3.22 27.17 -0.52
CA THR A 14 -4.48 27.80 -0.88
C THR A 14 -5.29 26.84 -1.70
N ASN A 15 -6.50 26.57 -1.26
CA ASN A 15 -7.43 25.68 -1.94
C ASN A 15 -8.62 26.46 -2.49
N THR A 16 -9.08 26.05 -3.66
CA THR A 16 -10.32 26.54 -4.25
C THR A 16 -11.33 25.42 -4.21
N ASP A 17 -12.39 25.63 -3.47
CA ASP A 17 -13.54 24.73 -3.48
C ASP A 17 -14.31 24.88 -4.77
N ILE A 18 -14.21 23.88 -5.64
CA ILE A 18 -14.97 23.80 -6.89
C ILE A 18 -16.05 22.71 -6.86
N PHE A 19 -15.96 21.78 -5.90
CA PHE A 19 -16.85 20.62 -5.88
C PHE A 19 -18.19 20.92 -5.24
N SER A 20 -18.24 21.69 -4.17
CA SER A 20 -19.51 22.06 -3.51
C SER A 20 -20.42 22.90 -4.40
N ASN A 21 -19.84 23.58 -5.38
CA ASN A 21 -20.56 24.45 -6.31
C ASN A 21 -20.95 23.75 -7.64
N LEU A 22 -20.69 22.45 -7.78
CA LEU A 22 -21.09 21.71 -8.98
C LEU A 22 -22.62 21.60 -9.06
N ASP A 23 -23.21 22.13 -10.15
CA ASP A 23 -24.62 22.02 -10.43
C ASP A 23 -24.92 20.82 -11.34
N PHE A 24 -25.09 19.66 -10.73
CA PHE A 24 -25.40 18.43 -11.47
C PHE A 24 -26.79 18.45 -12.10
N VAL A 25 -27.77 19.17 -11.53
CA VAL A 25 -29.09 19.31 -12.10
C VAL A 25 -29.03 20.22 -13.32
N GLY A 26 -28.34 21.36 -13.21
CA GLY A 26 -28.14 22.27 -14.35
C GLY A 26 -27.38 21.60 -15.49
N ALA A 27 -26.30 20.86 -15.18
CA ALA A 27 -25.55 20.13 -16.20
C ALA A 27 -26.40 19.05 -16.88
N GLY A 28 -27.17 18.28 -16.12
CA GLY A 28 -28.12 17.31 -16.65
C GLY A 28 -29.20 17.96 -17.52
N THR A 29 -29.75 19.12 -17.10
CA THR A 29 -30.70 19.89 -17.86
C THR A 29 -30.15 20.27 -19.22
N LEU A 30 -28.93 20.84 -19.27
CA LEU A 30 -28.25 21.19 -20.52
C LEU A 30 -28.04 19.97 -21.43
N GLY A 31 -27.64 18.84 -20.85
CA GLY A 31 -27.49 17.58 -21.59
C GLY A 31 -28.80 17.11 -22.23
N LEU A 32 -29.91 17.16 -21.50
CA LEU A 32 -31.23 16.79 -22.00
C LEU A 32 -31.74 17.77 -23.09
N ILE A 33 -31.49 19.07 -22.94
CA ILE A 33 -31.78 20.05 -23.98
C ILE A 33 -30.97 19.71 -25.24
N GLY A 34 -29.69 19.39 -25.10
CA GLY A 34 -28.84 18.96 -26.21
C GLY A 34 -29.34 17.66 -26.88
N ALA A 35 -30.03 16.81 -26.16
CA ALA A 35 -30.71 15.61 -26.66
C ALA A 35 -32.09 15.87 -27.28
N GLY A 36 -32.54 17.13 -27.32
CA GLY A 36 -33.77 17.54 -27.99
C GLY A 36 -35.00 17.68 -27.09
N PHE A 37 -34.87 17.57 -25.77
CA PHE A 37 -36.00 17.80 -24.87
C PHE A 37 -36.30 19.30 -24.72
N PRO A 38 -37.60 19.69 -24.63
CA PRO A 38 -37.97 21.08 -24.34
C PRO A 38 -37.38 21.53 -22.99
N PRO A 39 -36.89 22.77 -22.84
CA PRO A 39 -36.21 23.24 -21.63
C PRO A 39 -36.96 22.99 -20.32
N ALA A 40 -38.28 23.24 -20.31
CA ALA A 40 -39.10 23.01 -19.12
C ALA A 40 -39.19 21.52 -18.73
N GLN A 41 -39.27 20.64 -19.72
CA GLN A 41 -39.28 19.21 -19.50
C GLN A 41 -37.90 18.70 -19.08
N ALA A 42 -36.83 19.19 -19.72
CA ALA A 42 -35.45 18.85 -19.38
C ALA A 42 -35.13 19.20 -17.91
N ALA A 43 -35.56 20.37 -17.44
CA ALA A 43 -35.35 20.79 -16.06
C ALA A 43 -36.02 19.87 -15.04
N VAL A 44 -37.19 19.33 -15.35
CA VAL A 44 -37.89 18.36 -14.50
C VAL A 44 -37.20 17.01 -14.55
N LEU A 45 -36.87 16.49 -15.73
CA LEU A 45 -36.24 15.20 -15.91
C LEU A 45 -34.82 15.18 -15.32
N ALA A 46 -34.10 16.30 -15.32
CA ALA A 46 -32.75 16.40 -14.74
C ALA A 46 -32.71 16.19 -13.23
N THR A 47 -33.85 16.22 -12.54
CA THR A 47 -33.91 15.89 -11.10
C THR A 47 -34.11 14.40 -10.82
N ASP A 48 -34.34 13.60 -11.85
CA ASP A 48 -34.54 12.15 -11.74
C ASP A 48 -33.27 11.39 -12.14
N PRO A 49 -32.70 10.53 -11.27
CA PRO A 49 -31.53 9.74 -11.60
C PRO A 49 -31.68 8.82 -12.81
N ALA A 50 -32.91 8.44 -13.18
CA ALA A 50 -33.18 7.64 -14.38
C ALA A 50 -32.86 8.38 -15.67
N PHE A 51 -32.94 9.71 -15.67
CA PHE A 51 -32.69 10.58 -16.82
C PHE A 51 -31.40 11.39 -16.70
N ASN A 52 -30.92 11.59 -15.48
CA ASN A 52 -29.67 12.33 -15.19
C ASN A 52 -28.70 11.50 -14.39
N PRO A 53 -27.81 10.72 -15.03
CA PRO A 53 -26.83 9.89 -14.35
C PRO A 53 -25.81 10.73 -13.55
N LEU A 54 -25.66 12.03 -13.81
CA LEU A 54 -24.77 12.92 -13.05
C LEU A 54 -25.19 13.06 -11.59
N LEU A 55 -26.47 12.81 -11.26
CA LEU A 55 -26.93 12.80 -9.87
C LEU A 55 -26.23 11.72 -9.02
N GLY A 56 -25.77 10.64 -9.64
CA GLY A 56 -24.92 9.64 -8.96
C GLY A 56 -23.57 10.18 -8.48
N LEU A 57 -23.16 11.35 -8.99
CA LEU A 57 -21.93 12.04 -8.61
C LEU A 57 -22.13 13.08 -7.49
N GLN A 58 -23.36 13.26 -6.98
CA GLN A 58 -23.63 14.26 -5.93
C GLN A 58 -22.79 14.08 -4.68
N GLY A 59 -22.35 12.85 -4.37
CA GLY A 59 -21.42 12.60 -3.29
C GLY A 59 -20.11 13.41 -3.39
N ILE A 60 -19.71 13.81 -4.58
CA ILE A 60 -18.51 14.64 -4.79
C ILE A 60 -18.65 16.02 -4.14
N GLN A 61 -19.86 16.58 -4.08
CA GLN A 61 -20.10 17.87 -3.43
C GLN A 61 -19.83 17.87 -1.93
N PHE A 62 -19.85 16.68 -1.32
CA PHE A 62 -19.64 16.48 0.11
C PHE A 62 -18.26 15.91 0.42
N LEU A 63 -17.37 15.81 -0.57
CA LEU A 63 -16.00 15.39 -0.31
C LEU A 63 -15.31 16.42 0.58
N PRO A 64 -14.37 15.97 1.44
CA PRO A 64 -13.66 16.85 2.32
C PRO A 64 -13.07 18.03 1.59
N GLN A 65 -13.34 19.22 2.07
CA GLN A 65 -12.73 20.42 1.55
C GLN A 65 -11.27 20.50 1.97
N PHE A 66 -10.46 21.10 1.13
CA PHE A 66 -9.06 21.34 1.48
C PHE A 66 -8.99 22.44 2.54
N VAL A 67 -8.20 22.20 3.57
CA VAL A 67 -7.99 23.18 4.62
C VAL A 67 -7.14 24.34 4.09
N ASN A 68 -7.58 25.57 4.32
CA ASN A 68 -6.77 26.75 4.05
C ASN A 68 -5.69 26.91 5.13
N PHE A 69 -4.53 27.43 4.72
CA PHE A 69 -3.41 27.59 5.62
C PHE A 69 -3.39 28.94 6.34
N PRO A 70 -2.70 28.99 7.49
CA PRO A 70 -1.86 27.96 8.05
C PRO A 70 -2.67 26.86 8.74
N ASN A 71 -2.29 25.58 8.51
CA ASN A 71 -2.80 24.47 9.30
C ASN A 71 -2.00 24.40 10.59
N THR A 72 -2.62 24.81 11.69
CA THR A 72 -1.98 24.88 13.02
C THR A 72 -2.32 23.69 13.91
N ALA A 73 -3.10 22.75 13.42
CA ALA A 73 -3.62 21.65 14.23
C ALA A 73 -2.53 20.80 14.90
N GLN A 74 -1.31 20.82 14.37
CA GLN A 74 -0.22 19.97 14.83
C GLN A 74 1.08 20.73 15.13
N ASP A 75 1.06 22.05 15.22
CA ASP A 75 2.26 22.89 15.34
C ASP A 75 3.35 22.63 14.28
N GLY A 76 3.10 21.69 13.37
CA GLY A 76 4.02 21.26 12.33
C GLY A 76 5.32 20.63 12.82
N LYS A 77 5.34 19.99 13.99
CA LYS A 77 6.54 19.36 14.57
C LYS A 77 6.27 17.96 15.09
N SER A 78 7.23 17.07 14.90
CA SER A 78 7.32 15.79 15.59
C SER A 78 8.73 15.56 16.09
N ASN A 79 8.85 14.85 17.19
CA ASN A 79 10.11 14.41 17.76
C ASN A 79 9.91 12.98 18.26
N ASP A 80 10.59 12.07 17.61
CA ASP A 80 10.44 10.64 17.84
C ASP A 80 11.80 10.06 18.18
N ASP A 81 11.83 9.12 19.11
CA ASP A 81 13.02 8.35 19.43
C ASP A 81 12.70 6.86 19.54
N ASN A 82 13.67 6.02 19.15
CA ASN A 82 13.54 4.58 19.25
C ASN A 82 14.90 3.89 19.42
N VAL A 83 14.86 2.68 19.95
CA VAL A 83 16.02 1.79 20.06
C VAL A 83 15.76 0.53 19.26
N ASP A 84 16.38 0.44 18.09
CA ASP A 84 16.35 -0.81 17.32
C ASP A 84 17.50 -1.74 17.74
N TYR A 85 17.18 -3.01 17.77
CA TYR A 85 18.14 -4.05 18.07
C TYR A 85 18.06 -5.17 17.03
N THR A 86 19.20 -5.85 16.88
CA THR A 86 19.28 -7.10 16.13
C THR A 86 20.11 -8.07 16.97
N PHE A 87 19.55 -9.24 17.19
CA PHE A 87 20.26 -10.35 17.78
C PHE A 87 20.24 -11.53 16.81
N LYS A 88 21.42 -12.00 16.41
CA LYS A 88 21.57 -13.18 15.54
C LYS A 88 22.53 -14.17 16.17
N LEU A 89 22.14 -15.44 16.15
CA LEU A 89 22.97 -16.57 16.53
C LEU A 89 23.13 -17.49 15.34
N ALA A 90 24.38 -17.86 15.05
CA ALA A 90 24.68 -18.82 13.99
C ALA A 90 25.48 -19.99 14.55
N TYR A 91 25.20 -21.18 14.05
CA TYR A 91 25.89 -22.40 14.43
C TYR A 91 26.34 -23.20 13.22
N THR A 92 27.59 -23.50 13.13
CA THR A 92 28.19 -24.31 12.07
C THR A 92 27.97 -25.81 12.37
N LEU A 93 27.13 -26.44 11.54
CA LEU A 93 26.84 -27.88 11.65
C LEU A 93 27.97 -28.74 11.05
N SER A 94 28.57 -28.24 9.94
CA SER A 94 29.64 -28.90 9.20
C SER A 94 30.41 -27.89 8.36
N ASP A 95 31.44 -28.32 7.64
CA ASP A 95 32.18 -27.48 6.68
C ASP A 95 31.30 -26.97 5.51
N THR A 96 30.12 -27.57 5.34
CA THR A 96 29.21 -27.26 4.26
C THR A 96 27.85 -26.77 4.70
N ALA A 97 27.54 -26.75 6.01
CA ALA A 97 26.23 -26.36 6.50
C ALA A 97 26.30 -25.53 7.77
N SER A 98 25.53 -24.49 7.81
CA SER A 98 25.28 -23.69 9.03
C SER A 98 23.78 -23.37 9.14
N ILE A 99 23.34 -23.20 10.38
CA ILE A 99 22.02 -22.71 10.72
C ILE A 99 22.15 -21.38 11.45
N TYR A 100 21.13 -20.56 11.37
CA TYR A 100 21.08 -19.32 12.13
C TYR A 100 19.65 -19.02 12.53
N GLY A 101 19.52 -18.25 13.58
CA GLY A 101 18.23 -17.70 13.99
C GLY A 101 18.46 -16.31 14.58
N GLY A 102 17.43 -15.49 14.52
CA GLY A 102 17.55 -14.14 15.03
C GLY A 102 16.23 -13.41 15.18
N VAL A 103 16.31 -12.30 15.87
CA VAL A 103 15.27 -11.32 16.00
C VAL A 103 15.83 -9.95 15.68
N SER A 104 15.08 -9.16 14.95
CA SER A 104 15.42 -7.77 14.67
C SER A 104 14.19 -6.90 14.77
N THR A 105 14.37 -5.66 15.24
CA THR A 105 13.34 -4.64 15.22
C THR A 105 13.65 -3.59 14.19
N GLY A 106 12.61 -2.91 13.73
CA GLY A 106 12.70 -1.78 12.82
C GLY A 106 11.71 -0.71 13.22
N TYR A 107 12.01 0.51 12.84
CA TYR A 107 11.27 1.68 13.22
C TYR A 107 11.10 2.64 12.05
N LYS A 108 9.92 3.23 11.92
CA LYS A 108 9.64 4.30 10.99
C LYS A 108 8.98 5.45 11.75
N ALA A 109 9.66 6.57 11.80
CA ALA A 109 9.23 7.76 12.52
C ALA A 109 7.93 8.34 11.97
N THR A 110 7.32 9.23 12.72
CA THR A 110 6.14 10.02 12.33
C THR A 110 6.25 10.50 10.90
N ALA A 111 5.26 10.20 10.10
CA ALA A 111 5.16 10.67 8.72
C ALA A 111 4.16 11.83 8.62
N TRP A 112 4.56 12.88 7.90
CA TRP A 112 3.73 14.05 7.67
C TRP A 112 3.14 14.05 6.26
N ASN A 113 1.85 14.28 6.13
CA ASN A 113 1.21 14.51 4.85
C ASN A 113 1.37 15.98 4.45
N ILE A 114 2.32 16.25 3.58
CA ILE A 114 2.57 17.58 3.02
C ILE A 114 1.90 17.81 1.67
N SER A 115 1.19 16.80 1.17
CA SER A 115 0.38 16.92 -0.05
C SER A 115 -0.93 17.63 0.27
N ARG A 116 -1.90 17.53 -0.62
CA ARG A 116 -3.24 18.09 -0.40
C ARG A 116 -3.81 17.66 0.94
N ASP A 117 -4.23 18.64 1.71
CA ASP A 117 -4.99 18.38 2.92
C ASP A 117 -6.47 18.24 2.57
N SER A 118 -7.00 17.10 2.84
CA SER A 118 -8.40 16.77 2.61
C SER A 118 -9.09 16.35 3.91
N LEU A 119 -8.54 16.75 5.06
CA LEU A 119 -9.15 16.44 6.34
C LEU A 119 -10.42 17.28 6.55
N PRO A 120 -11.59 16.66 6.62
CA PRO A 120 -12.82 17.37 6.91
C PRO A 120 -12.88 17.83 8.37
N ASP A 121 -13.54 18.91 8.62
CA ASP A 121 -13.88 19.31 9.98
C ASP A 121 -15.07 18.50 10.55
N ALA A 122 -15.43 18.73 11.82
CA ALA A 122 -16.50 17.99 12.45
C ALA A 122 -17.88 18.22 11.79
N ILE A 123 -18.11 19.39 11.21
CA ILE A 123 -19.36 19.75 10.54
C ILE A 123 -19.44 19.04 9.20
N GLU A 124 -18.33 19.03 8.45
CA GLU A 124 -18.20 18.33 7.18
C GLU A 124 -18.34 16.83 7.33
N ILE A 125 -17.73 16.24 8.38
CA ILE A 125 -17.93 14.81 8.70
C ILE A 125 -19.39 14.48 8.95
N ALA A 126 -20.10 15.31 9.73
CA ALA A 126 -21.51 15.09 10.00
C ALA A 126 -22.35 15.19 8.71
N ALA A 127 -22.03 16.14 7.83
CA ALA A 127 -22.67 16.28 6.53
C ALA A 127 -22.41 15.09 5.60
N LEU A 128 -21.16 14.61 5.55
CA LEU A 128 -20.78 13.42 4.77
C LEU A 128 -21.49 12.16 5.27
N ALA A 129 -21.56 11.98 6.57
CA ALA A 129 -22.28 10.86 7.19
C ALA A 129 -23.78 10.91 6.88
N ALA A 130 -24.40 12.11 6.93
CA ALA A 130 -25.80 12.30 6.57
C ALA A 130 -26.07 12.03 5.08
N ALA A 131 -25.09 12.27 4.22
CA ALA A 131 -25.16 11.98 2.78
C ALA A 131 -24.87 10.50 2.46
N GLY A 132 -24.56 9.67 3.46
CA GLY A 132 -24.19 8.26 3.26
C GLY A 132 -22.81 8.06 2.64
N THR A 133 -21.96 9.09 2.63
CA THR A 133 -20.59 9.00 2.13
C THR A 133 -19.71 8.40 3.22
N PRO A 134 -18.98 7.29 2.96
CA PRO A 134 -18.09 6.70 3.94
C PRO A 134 -16.98 7.70 4.29
N VAL A 135 -16.90 8.10 5.53
CA VAL A 135 -15.76 8.85 6.06
C VAL A 135 -14.92 7.85 6.82
N GLY A 136 -13.67 7.67 6.38
CA GLY A 136 -12.74 6.79 7.06
C GLY A 136 -12.53 7.29 8.50
N SER A 137 -12.73 6.43 9.46
CA SER A 137 -12.62 6.79 10.90
C SER A 137 -11.16 7.00 11.34
N ASN A 138 -10.19 6.68 10.49
CA ASN A 138 -8.78 7.00 10.68
C ASN A 138 -8.43 8.45 10.35
N THR A 139 -9.39 9.22 9.86
CA THR A 139 -9.21 10.64 9.67
C THR A 139 -9.22 11.31 11.03
N GLY A 140 -8.08 11.38 11.67
CA GLY A 140 -7.93 12.27 12.82
C GLY A 140 -8.20 13.70 12.33
N ILE A 141 -9.37 14.25 12.63
CA ILE A 141 -9.69 15.64 12.28
C ILE A 141 -8.59 16.54 12.83
N GLY A 142 -8.02 17.37 11.96
CA GLY A 142 -6.92 18.25 12.31
C GLY A 142 -5.56 17.57 12.44
N ARG A 143 -5.41 16.31 12.04
CA ARG A 143 -4.11 15.63 11.97
C ARG A 143 -3.62 15.54 10.53
N ARG A 144 -2.35 15.90 10.35
CA ARG A 144 -1.62 15.72 9.09
C ARG A 144 -0.51 14.68 9.21
N TYR A 145 -0.52 13.88 10.24
CA TYR A 145 0.55 12.92 10.46
C TYR A 145 0.01 11.55 10.89
N ALA A 146 0.79 10.54 10.62
CA ALA A 146 0.69 9.23 11.23
C ALA A 146 1.78 9.08 12.30
N ASP A 147 1.42 8.50 13.42
CA ASP A 147 2.34 8.17 14.49
C ASP A 147 3.39 7.16 14.01
N PRO A 148 4.48 6.94 14.73
CA PRO A 148 5.50 5.98 14.35
C PRO A 148 4.96 4.56 14.10
N GLU A 149 5.68 3.83 13.28
CA GLU A 149 5.44 2.42 12.96
C GLU A 149 6.62 1.61 13.47
N GLU A 150 6.35 0.51 14.14
CA GLU A 150 7.34 -0.42 14.69
C GLU A 150 7.21 -1.79 14.03
N SER A 151 8.33 -2.44 13.79
CA SER A 151 8.34 -3.79 13.25
C SER A 151 9.24 -4.71 14.05
N GLU A 152 8.86 -5.98 14.10
CA GLU A 152 9.65 -7.05 14.64
C GLU A 152 9.70 -8.21 13.65
N VAL A 153 10.88 -8.80 13.45
CA VAL A 153 11.09 -9.93 12.55
C VAL A 153 11.83 -11.02 13.27
N PHE A 154 11.24 -12.21 13.29
CA PHE A 154 11.91 -13.46 13.66
C PHE A 154 12.34 -14.19 12.39
N GLU A 155 13.54 -14.70 12.36
CA GLU A 155 14.10 -15.43 11.23
C GLU A 155 14.84 -16.67 11.69
N LEU A 156 14.59 -17.80 11.03
CA LEU A 156 15.32 -19.05 11.20
C LEU A 156 15.76 -19.55 9.82
N GLY A 157 17.06 -19.72 9.61
CA GLY A 157 17.56 -20.12 8.32
C GLY A 157 18.69 -21.11 8.34
N ALA A 158 18.98 -21.63 7.15
CA ALA A 158 20.10 -22.51 6.87
C ALA A 158 20.88 -22.03 5.63
N LYS A 159 22.20 -22.17 5.70
CA LYS A 159 23.11 -21.91 4.57
C LYS A 159 23.85 -23.20 4.27
N ILE A 160 23.74 -23.67 3.06
CA ILE A 160 24.27 -24.96 2.62
C ILE A 160 25.20 -24.72 1.44
N LYS A 161 26.45 -25.07 1.60
CA LYS A 161 27.43 -25.07 0.51
C LYS A 161 27.30 -26.38 -0.27
N LEU A 162 27.05 -26.26 -1.56
CA LEU A 162 27.03 -27.36 -2.50
C LEU A 162 28.41 -27.53 -3.15
N SER A 163 28.62 -28.61 -3.86
CA SER A 163 29.89 -28.84 -4.60
C SER A 163 30.17 -27.74 -5.64
N THR A 164 29.12 -27.20 -6.23
CA THR A 164 29.23 -26.21 -7.31
C THR A 164 28.35 -24.96 -7.07
N GLY A 165 28.04 -24.67 -5.82
CA GLY A 165 27.17 -23.54 -5.49
C GLY A 165 26.76 -23.46 -4.03
N TYR A 166 25.61 -22.85 -3.79
CA TYR A 166 25.03 -22.75 -2.45
C TYR A 166 23.50 -22.73 -2.48
N LEU A 167 22.90 -23.11 -1.39
CA LEU A 167 21.48 -23.00 -1.11
C LEU A 167 21.30 -22.29 0.24
N ASN A 168 20.57 -21.18 0.24
CA ASN A 168 20.09 -20.52 1.43
C ASN A 168 18.59 -20.77 1.57
N ILE A 169 18.12 -20.95 2.79
CA ILE A 169 16.70 -21.12 3.11
C ILE A 169 16.43 -20.32 4.37
N ALA A 170 15.30 -19.62 4.42
CA ALA A 170 14.84 -18.96 5.63
C ALA A 170 13.34 -19.11 5.82
N LEU A 171 12.92 -19.24 7.06
CA LEU A 171 11.57 -19.04 7.55
C LEU A 171 11.56 -17.73 8.30
N PHE A 172 10.53 -16.93 8.12
CA PHE A 172 10.38 -15.65 8.81
C PHE A 172 8.95 -15.45 9.29
N ASP A 173 8.85 -14.67 10.36
CA ASP A 173 7.62 -14.13 10.91
C ASP A 173 7.87 -12.64 11.20
N GLN A 174 7.13 -11.78 10.54
CA GLN A 174 7.21 -10.33 10.66
C GLN A 174 5.91 -9.77 11.17
N LYS A 175 5.99 -8.86 12.13
CA LYS A 175 4.86 -8.08 12.62
C LYS A 175 5.17 -6.59 12.50
N ILE A 176 4.17 -5.82 12.08
CA ILE A 176 4.22 -4.36 12.00
C ILE A 176 3.07 -3.81 12.83
N GLU A 177 3.40 -2.99 13.83
CA GLU A 177 2.43 -2.28 14.66
C GLU A 177 2.37 -0.80 14.23
N GLY A 178 1.17 -0.23 14.25
CA GLY A 178 0.98 1.16 13.87
C GLY A 178 1.24 1.43 12.38
N PHE A 179 1.03 0.45 11.52
CA PHE A 179 1.27 0.54 10.08
C PHE A 179 0.75 1.85 9.50
N GLN A 180 1.63 2.64 8.88
CA GLN A 180 1.29 3.93 8.29
C GLN A 180 0.66 3.71 6.91
N SER A 181 -0.63 3.93 6.83
CA SER A 181 -1.40 3.81 5.58
C SER A 181 -1.69 5.18 4.98
N ASN A 182 -1.52 5.29 3.67
CA ASN A 182 -1.89 6.48 2.90
C ASN A 182 -3.07 6.14 1.99
N THR A 183 -4.27 6.50 2.42
CA THR A 183 -5.51 6.11 1.77
C THR A 183 -6.10 7.24 0.95
N PHE A 184 -6.45 6.95 -0.31
CA PHE A 184 -7.13 7.90 -1.18
C PHE A 184 -8.62 7.97 -0.84
N ILE A 185 -9.15 9.19 -0.62
CA ILE A 185 -10.53 9.44 -0.21
C ILE A 185 -11.34 10.20 -1.27
N GLY A 186 -10.96 10.07 -2.53
CA GLY A 186 -11.67 10.68 -3.66
C GLY A 186 -10.99 11.93 -4.22
N THR A 187 -10.58 12.90 -3.42
CA THR A 187 -9.88 14.12 -3.87
C THR A 187 -8.50 14.32 -3.27
N GLY A 188 -8.15 13.53 -2.28
CA GLY A 188 -6.86 13.60 -1.59
C GLY A 188 -6.51 12.31 -0.91
N PHE A 189 -5.39 12.33 -0.20
CA PHE A 189 -4.90 11.21 0.59
C PHE A 189 -4.94 11.56 2.05
N ILE A 190 -5.35 10.60 2.85
CA ILE A 190 -5.27 10.67 4.31
C ILE A 190 -4.15 9.74 4.76
N LEU A 191 -3.24 10.27 5.53
CA LEU A 191 -2.21 9.52 6.19
C LEU A 191 -2.66 9.22 7.63
N ALA A 192 -2.74 7.95 7.96
CA ALA A 192 -3.16 7.48 9.27
C ALA A 192 -2.46 6.16 9.63
N ASN A 193 -2.50 5.80 10.91
CA ASN A 193 -2.06 4.48 11.31
C ASN A 193 -3.19 3.48 11.11
N ALA A 194 -2.95 2.46 10.29
CA ALA A 194 -3.69 1.22 10.34
C ALA A 194 -3.22 0.42 11.57
N GLY A 195 -4.02 -0.49 12.10
CA GLY A 195 -3.67 -1.24 13.30
C GLY A 195 -2.37 -2.03 13.21
N SER A 196 -2.46 -3.31 12.89
CA SER A 196 -1.28 -4.17 12.77
C SER A 196 -1.35 -5.08 11.54
N GLN A 197 -0.19 -5.46 11.05
CA GLN A 197 -0.02 -6.38 9.94
C GLN A 197 1.03 -7.44 10.32
N SER A 198 0.77 -8.68 9.97
CA SER A 198 1.75 -9.77 10.08
C SER A 198 2.01 -10.41 8.73
N THR A 199 3.17 -11.04 8.60
CA THR A 199 3.56 -11.78 7.41
C THR A 199 4.45 -12.94 7.81
N GLU A 200 3.93 -14.14 7.71
CA GLU A 200 4.74 -15.35 7.83
C GLU A 200 5.20 -15.80 6.45
N GLY A 201 6.40 -16.36 6.36
CA GLY A 201 6.89 -16.78 5.07
C GLY A 201 8.08 -17.70 5.08
N PHE A 202 8.36 -18.15 3.88
CA PHE A 202 9.50 -19.00 3.54
C PHE A 202 10.18 -18.43 2.30
N GLU A 203 11.51 -18.34 2.36
CA GLU A 203 12.31 -17.97 1.20
C GLU A 203 13.45 -18.94 0.97
N PHE A 204 13.86 -19.07 -0.28
CA PHE A 204 15.07 -19.78 -0.65
C PHE A 204 15.82 -19.10 -1.78
N ASP A 205 17.12 -19.34 -1.82
CA ASP A 205 18.01 -18.86 -2.87
C ASP A 205 19.04 -19.95 -3.20
N LEU A 206 18.93 -20.48 -4.40
CA LEU A 206 19.84 -21.49 -4.98
C LEU A 206 20.66 -20.87 -6.09
N VAL A 207 21.98 -20.91 -5.95
CA VAL A 207 22.92 -20.56 -7.01
C VAL A 207 23.90 -21.70 -7.20
N MET A 208 24.06 -22.15 -8.42
CA MET A 208 24.98 -23.25 -8.71
C MET A 208 25.47 -23.22 -10.17
N SER A 209 26.66 -23.77 -10.38
CA SER A 209 27.21 -24.02 -11.71
C SER A 209 27.36 -25.54 -11.90
N PRO A 210 26.29 -26.24 -12.36
CA PRO A 210 26.30 -27.70 -12.48
C PRO A 210 27.39 -28.21 -13.43
N THR A 211 27.78 -27.39 -14.38
CA THR A 211 28.89 -27.63 -15.33
C THR A 211 29.70 -26.34 -15.50
N GLU A 212 30.87 -26.44 -16.11
CA GLU A 212 31.68 -25.26 -16.46
C GLU A 212 30.99 -24.28 -17.41
N SER A 213 29.97 -24.74 -18.13
CA SER A 213 29.24 -23.96 -19.12
C SER A 213 27.87 -23.50 -18.68
N ILE A 214 27.36 -23.95 -17.55
CA ILE A 214 25.99 -23.65 -17.12
C ILE A 214 25.99 -23.04 -15.71
N ASP A 215 25.44 -21.85 -15.61
CA ASP A 215 25.09 -21.20 -14.35
C ASP A 215 23.59 -21.18 -14.17
N LEU A 216 23.13 -21.53 -12.97
CA LEU A 216 21.73 -21.58 -12.57
C LEU A 216 21.55 -20.73 -11.30
N ALA A 217 20.55 -19.87 -11.32
CA ALA A 217 20.06 -19.16 -10.14
C ALA A 217 18.54 -19.30 -10.05
N ILE A 218 18.04 -19.75 -8.90
CA ILE A 218 16.61 -19.85 -8.62
C ILE A 218 16.37 -19.30 -7.22
N SER A 219 15.47 -18.33 -7.12
CA SER A 219 15.00 -17.83 -5.82
C SER A 219 13.49 -17.87 -5.76
N GLY A 220 12.98 -18.10 -4.57
CA GLY A 220 11.54 -18.15 -4.31
C GLY A 220 11.21 -17.50 -2.98
N LEU A 221 10.09 -16.79 -2.97
CA LEU A 221 9.46 -16.21 -1.79
C LEU A 221 8.01 -16.68 -1.76
N PHE A 222 7.61 -17.21 -0.61
CA PHE A 222 6.26 -17.65 -0.33
C PHE A 222 5.86 -17.04 1.00
N MET A 223 4.79 -16.27 1.02
CA MET A 223 4.38 -15.52 2.21
C MET A 223 2.87 -15.42 2.32
N ASP A 224 2.39 -15.23 3.54
CA ASP A 224 0.99 -15.00 3.88
C ASP A 224 0.87 -13.66 4.63
N PRO A 225 0.75 -12.53 3.92
CA PRO A 225 0.59 -11.23 4.54
C PRO A 225 -0.88 -10.99 4.91
N ILE A 226 -1.13 -10.55 6.14
CA ILE A 226 -2.47 -10.31 6.65
C ILE A 226 -2.53 -9.02 7.48
N TYR A 227 -3.62 -8.28 7.38
CA TYR A 227 -3.96 -7.24 8.34
C TYR A 227 -4.53 -7.91 9.60
N ASP A 228 -3.77 -7.96 10.68
CA ASP A 228 -4.28 -8.47 11.96
C ASP A 228 -5.39 -7.56 12.50
N SER A 229 -5.23 -6.26 12.33
CA SER A 229 -6.18 -5.24 12.74
C SER A 229 -6.15 -4.04 11.80
N PHE A 230 -7.23 -3.82 11.07
CA PHE A 230 -7.44 -2.61 10.27
C PHE A 230 -8.94 -2.26 10.22
N PRO A 231 -9.58 -1.99 11.39
CA PRO A 231 -11.04 -1.82 11.45
C PRO A 231 -11.54 -0.54 10.79
N ASN A 232 -10.65 0.41 10.55
CA ASN A 232 -11.02 1.78 10.20
C ASN A 232 -10.40 2.23 8.88
N SER A 233 -10.30 1.35 7.89
CA SER A 233 -9.86 1.76 6.56
C SER A 233 -10.96 2.54 5.82
N SER A 234 -10.58 3.24 4.75
CA SER A 234 -11.56 3.89 3.86
C SER A 234 -12.49 2.90 3.16
N SER A 235 -12.14 1.62 3.15
CA SER A 235 -12.93 0.53 2.54
C SER A 235 -13.71 -0.29 3.57
N GLY A 236 -13.77 0.17 4.83
CA GLY A 236 -14.39 -0.54 5.95
C GLY A 236 -13.35 -1.31 6.77
N ASP A 237 -13.82 -2.35 7.46
CA ASP A 237 -12.93 -3.21 8.26
C ASP A 237 -12.19 -4.20 7.34
N LEU A 238 -10.88 -4.04 7.25
CA LEU A 238 -9.99 -4.92 6.48
C LEU A 238 -9.25 -5.94 7.37
N SER A 239 -9.56 -5.99 8.67
CA SER A 239 -8.96 -6.97 9.58
C SER A 239 -9.19 -8.39 9.07
N GLY A 240 -8.15 -9.21 9.11
CA GLY A 240 -8.16 -10.58 8.60
C GLY A 240 -8.10 -10.70 7.07
N THR A 241 -7.87 -9.60 6.34
CA THR A 241 -7.71 -9.64 4.89
C THR A 241 -6.26 -9.44 4.46
N MET A 242 -5.93 -9.95 3.29
CA MET A 242 -4.63 -9.76 2.65
C MET A 242 -4.51 -8.33 2.10
N PRO A 243 -3.38 -7.65 2.31
CA PRO A 243 -3.07 -6.35 1.68
C PRO A 243 -3.08 -6.44 0.15
N SER A 244 -3.43 -5.32 -0.50
CA SER A 244 -3.40 -5.24 -1.98
C SER A 244 -1.98 -5.09 -2.53
N ASN A 245 -1.83 -5.39 -3.82
CA ASN A 245 -0.59 -5.29 -4.61
C ASN A 245 0.57 -6.17 -4.10
N ILE A 246 0.26 -7.23 -3.38
CA ILE A 246 1.23 -8.22 -2.91
C ILE A 246 0.91 -9.56 -3.54
N SER A 247 1.92 -10.24 -4.11
CA SER A 247 1.83 -11.62 -4.56
C SER A 247 2.34 -12.55 -3.46
N GLU A 248 1.53 -13.53 -3.06
CA GLU A 248 1.92 -14.50 -2.02
C GLU A 248 3.09 -15.39 -2.43
N ASN A 249 3.19 -15.64 -3.74
CA ASN A 249 4.22 -16.54 -4.28
C ASN A 249 4.98 -15.84 -5.39
N THR A 250 6.29 -15.77 -5.28
CA THR A 250 7.16 -15.24 -6.31
C THR A 250 8.34 -16.18 -6.53
N ILE A 251 8.59 -16.55 -7.78
CA ILE A 251 9.74 -17.39 -8.17
C ILE A 251 10.49 -16.69 -9.28
N SER A 252 11.77 -16.47 -9.09
CA SER A 252 12.69 -15.98 -10.12
C SER A 252 13.66 -17.10 -10.49
N SER A 253 13.88 -17.32 -11.77
CA SER A 253 14.85 -18.28 -12.23
C SER A 253 15.65 -17.74 -13.40
N THR A 254 16.94 -18.02 -13.41
CA THR A 254 17.85 -17.63 -14.48
C THR A 254 18.77 -18.79 -14.79
N ILE A 255 18.90 -19.13 -16.07
CA ILE A 255 19.89 -20.05 -16.59
C ILE A 255 20.77 -19.29 -17.57
N THR A 256 22.09 -19.45 -17.43
CA THR A 256 23.09 -18.91 -18.35
C THR A 256 23.90 -20.05 -18.89
N TRP A 257 23.94 -20.15 -20.20
CA TRP A 257 24.81 -21.08 -20.92
C TRP A 257 25.96 -20.29 -21.51
N ASN A 258 27.18 -20.61 -21.09
CA ASN A 258 28.43 -20.03 -21.54
C ASN A 258 29.10 -20.98 -22.52
N TRP A 259 29.69 -20.42 -23.57
CA TRP A 259 30.49 -21.21 -24.53
C TRP A 259 31.72 -20.43 -24.98
N ASN A 260 32.74 -21.17 -25.35
CA ASN A 260 33.92 -20.64 -26.02
C ASN A 260 34.04 -21.29 -27.42
N LEU A 261 34.10 -20.45 -28.43
CA LEU A 261 34.28 -20.91 -29.82
C LEU A 261 35.51 -20.21 -30.43
N ASN A 262 36.67 -20.91 -30.42
CA ASN A 262 37.95 -20.36 -30.81
C ASN A 262 38.35 -19.11 -30.01
N ASN A 263 38.26 -17.91 -30.63
CA ASN A 263 38.62 -16.63 -30.03
C ASN A 263 37.36 -15.83 -29.56
N TRP A 264 36.20 -16.45 -29.54
CA TRP A 264 34.94 -15.82 -29.16
C TRP A 264 34.38 -16.48 -27.92
N ASP A 265 34.14 -15.66 -26.89
CA ASP A 265 33.36 -16.04 -25.71
C ASP A 265 31.92 -15.57 -25.92
N GLY A 266 30.96 -16.43 -25.70
CA GLY A 266 29.56 -16.13 -25.84
C GLY A 266 28.76 -16.68 -24.69
N TYR A 267 27.59 -16.10 -24.47
CA TYR A 267 26.62 -16.65 -23.52
C TYR A 267 25.21 -16.47 -24.04
N LEU A 268 24.31 -17.33 -23.58
CA LEU A 268 22.86 -17.19 -23.69
C LEU A 268 22.29 -17.21 -22.28
N ARG A 269 21.50 -16.18 -21.93
CA ARG A 269 20.80 -16.10 -20.67
C ARG A 269 19.30 -16.10 -20.88
N LEU A 270 18.61 -16.95 -20.17
CA LEU A 270 17.17 -16.99 -20.06
C LEU A 270 16.79 -16.67 -18.63
N SER A 271 15.86 -15.74 -18.44
CA SER A 271 15.32 -15.39 -17.14
C SER A 271 13.79 -15.54 -17.16
N HIS A 272 13.24 -16.06 -16.09
CA HIS A 272 11.83 -16.22 -15.89
C HIS A 272 11.45 -15.69 -14.52
N LEU A 273 10.35 -14.94 -14.46
CA LEU A 273 9.72 -14.48 -13.23
C LEU A 273 8.28 -14.96 -13.22
N TYR A 274 7.92 -15.63 -12.15
CA TYR A 274 6.54 -15.95 -11.81
C TYR A 274 6.12 -15.17 -10.56
N ALA A 275 4.93 -14.62 -10.59
CA ALA A 275 4.27 -14.05 -9.43
C ALA A 275 2.82 -14.55 -9.43
N SER A 276 2.30 -14.95 -8.28
CA SER A 276 0.89 -15.28 -8.13
C SER A 276 0.02 -14.04 -8.32
N ASP A 277 -1.27 -14.25 -8.47
CA ASP A 277 -2.25 -13.17 -8.53
C ASP A 277 -2.13 -12.29 -7.29
N ALA A 278 -2.34 -10.99 -7.48
CA ALA A 278 -2.37 -9.99 -6.42
C ALA A 278 -3.69 -9.23 -6.48
N LYS A 279 -4.27 -8.95 -5.33
CA LYS A 279 -5.43 -8.05 -5.26
C LYS A 279 -5.01 -6.66 -5.72
N MET A 280 -5.75 -6.08 -6.64
CA MET A 280 -5.44 -4.72 -7.14
C MET A 280 -5.96 -3.63 -6.20
N LEU A 281 -7.03 -3.91 -5.45
CA LEU A 281 -7.70 -2.95 -4.59
C LEU A 281 -8.08 -3.59 -3.26
N GLU A 282 -8.03 -2.80 -2.21
CA GLU A 282 -8.46 -3.24 -0.87
C GLU A 282 -9.98 -3.18 -0.68
N ASN A 283 -10.69 -2.45 -1.53
CA ASN A 283 -12.15 -2.36 -1.48
C ASN A 283 -12.79 -3.66 -1.99
N PRO A 284 -13.45 -4.46 -1.14
CA PRO A 284 -14.00 -5.77 -1.55
C PRO A 284 -15.04 -5.68 -2.66
N SER A 285 -15.85 -4.61 -2.67
CA SER A 285 -16.88 -4.42 -3.69
C SER A 285 -16.29 -4.12 -5.05
N TRP A 286 -15.26 -3.30 -5.13
CA TRP A 286 -14.55 -3.00 -6.37
C TRP A 286 -13.72 -4.19 -6.85
N GLN A 287 -13.09 -4.93 -5.92
CA GLN A 287 -12.36 -6.15 -6.24
C GLN A 287 -13.28 -7.18 -6.88
N ALA A 288 -14.47 -7.43 -6.30
CA ALA A 288 -15.46 -8.34 -6.86
C ALA A 288 -15.95 -7.93 -8.26
N ILE A 289 -16.06 -6.61 -8.54
CA ILE A 289 -16.40 -6.11 -9.87
C ILE A 289 -15.30 -6.45 -10.88
N LEU A 290 -14.03 -6.27 -10.50
CA LEU A 290 -12.89 -6.57 -11.37
C LEU A 290 -12.78 -8.07 -11.65
N GLU A 291 -12.94 -8.92 -10.64
CA GLU A 291 -12.91 -10.38 -10.76
C GLU A 291 -14.02 -10.91 -11.69
N ASN A 292 -15.20 -10.26 -11.69
CA ASN A 292 -16.30 -10.63 -12.57
C ASN A 292 -16.19 -10.07 -14.00
N ALA A 293 -15.28 -9.12 -14.23
CA ALA A 293 -15.10 -8.47 -15.52
C ALA A 293 -13.97 -9.11 -16.36
N GLY A 294 -13.10 -9.92 -15.78
CA GLY A 294 -12.00 -10.63 -16.44
C GLY A 294 -12.33 -12.05 -16.72
#